data_2c91abbe6f95c138beb248242d5562b0
#
_entry.id   2c91abbe6f95c138beb248242d5562b0
#
_cell.length_a   1.000
_cell.length_b   1.000
_cell.length_c   1.000
_cell.angle_alpha   90.00
_cell.angle_beta   90.00
_cell.angle_gamma   90.00
#
_symmetry.space_group_name_H-M   'P 1'
#
loop_
_entity.id
_entity.type
_entity.pdbx_description
1 polymer ?
#
loop_
_entity_poly.entity_id
_entity_poly.type
_entity_poly.pdbx_seq_one_letter_code
_entity_poly.pdbx_strand_id
1 'polypeptide(L)'
;MSQSARELVANVRHELAAVLPERPCCREAELDALRDSGRRSDVATARTVHQLSGDSLVIAASGTPRELALRRATMLAARRAPQHCRSAFLRGRILARGSLSFARGGSHLELVLARAEAIVLAQAFAHVGFPGQLRERRGRGRSE
;
A
#
# COMPACT_ATOMS: atom_id res chain seq x y z
N MET A 1 9.92 5.52 -19.56
CA MET A 1 9.51 6.71 -18.76
C MET A 1 10.64 7.72 -18.76
N SER A 2 10.36 8.99 -18.98
CA SER A 2 11.35 10.06 -19.00
C SER A 2 11.97 10.29 -17.62
N GLN A 3 13.14 10.97 -17.57
CA GLN A 3 13.77 11.31 -16.29
C GLN A 3 12.86 12.18 -15.42
N SER A 4 12.20 13.19 -16.00
CA SER A 4 11.28 14.05 -15.27
C SER A 4 10.06 13.29 -14.73
N ALA A 5 9.56 12.28 -15.44
CA ALA A 5 8.49 11.41 -14.94
C ALA A 5 8.97 10.54 -13.76
N ARG A 6 10.20 10.04 -13.80
CA ARG A 6 10.80 9.28 -12.68
C ARG A 6 10.98 10.16 -11.45
N GLU A 7 11.43 11.39 -11.64
CA GLU A 7 11.56 12.36 -10.55
C GLU A 7 10.21 12.69 -9.92
N LEU A 8 9.18 12.85 -10.74
CA LEU A 8 7.82 13.08 -10.26
C LEU A 8 7.30 11.90 -9.45
N VAL A 9 7.51 10.66 -9.90
CA VAL A 9 7.16 9.44 -9.15
C VAL A 9 7.88 9.41 -7.81
N ALA A 10 9.18 9.68 -7.79
CA ALA A 10 9.96 9.72 -6.56
C ALA A 10 9.44 10.80 -5.61
N ASN A 11 9.12 11.99 -6.10
CA ASN A 11 8.57 13.08 -5.29
C ASN A 11 7.21 12.72 -4.69
N VAL A 12 6.31 12.12 -5.47
CA VAL A 12 5.01 11.66 -4.97
C VAL A 12 5.19 10.62 -3.87
N ARG A 13 6.10 9.67 -4.05
CA ARG A 13 6.39 8.66 -3.02
C ARG A 13 6.93 9.30 -1.74
N HIS A 14 7.83 10.26 -1.84
CA HIS A 14 8.34 10.98 -0.69
C HIS A 14 7.26 11.78 0.03
N GLU A 15 6.37 12.42 -0.68
CA GLU A 15 5.23 13.14 -0.11
C GLU A 15 4.28 12.18 0.62
N LEU A 16 3.96 11.04 0.04
CA LEU A 16 3.14 10.02 0.69
C LEU A 16 3.81 9.48 1.97
N ALA A 17 5.12 9.25 1.90
CA ALA A 17 5.90 8.76 3.04
C ALA A 17 6.03 9.81 4.16
N ALA A 18 5.96 11.10 3.83
CA ALA A 18 6.02 12.18 4.79
C ALA A 18 4.73 12.38 5.60
N VAL A 19 3.61 11.83 5.14
CA VAL A 19 2.34 11.88 5.87
C VAL A 19 2.38 10.86 6.99
N LEU A 20 2.55 11.34 8.22
CA LEU A 20 2.56 10.50 9.42
C LEU A 20 1.25 10.68 10.17
N PRO A 21 0.44 9.63 10.29
CA PRO A 21 -0.81 9.73 11.04
C PRO A 21 -0.54 9.93 12.53
N GLU A 22 -1.34 10.76 13.18
CA GLU A 22 -1.24 11.03 14.62
C GLU A 22 -1.90 9.94 15.45
N ARG A 23 -2.99 9.37 14.95
CA ARG A 23 -3.76 8.35 15.67
C ARG A 23 -3.03 7.01 15.71
N PRO A 24 -2.92 6.37 16.89
CA PRO A 24 -2.28 5.06 17.00
C PRO A 24 -2.90 3.99 16.09
N CYS A 25 -4.22 3.98 15.93
CA CYS A 25 -4.91 3.05 15.04
C CYS A 25 -4.53 3.22 13.56
N CYS A 26 -4.33 4.46 13.13
CA CYS A 26 -3.88 4.76 11.76
C CYS A 26 -2.41 4.37 11.55
N ARG A 27 -1.56 4.63 12.54
CA ARG A 27 -0.14 4.24 12.51
C ARG A 27 0.01 2.74 12.39
N GLU A 28 -0.76 1.99 13.18
CA GLU A 28 -0.77 0.53 13.14
C GLU A 28 -1.28 -0.01 11.78
N ALA A 29 -2.36 0.56 11.26
CA ALA A 29 -2.91 0.18 9.96
C ALA A 29 -1.90 0.41 8.83
N GLU A 30 -1.25 1.56 8.81
CA GLU A 30 -0.23 1.88 7.80
C GLU A 30 1.01 1.00 7.93
N LEU A 31 1.44 0.71 9.15
CA LEU A 31 2.57 -0.18 9.40
C LEU A 31 2.29 -1.62 8.92
N ASP A 32 1.10 -2.16 9.16
CA ASP A 32 0.68 -3.45 8.64
C ASP A 32 0.73 -3.48 7.11
N ALA A 33 0.35 -2.38 6.47
CA ALA A 33 0.40 -2.24 5.02
C ALA A 33 1.84 -2.25 4.48
N LEU A 34 2.78 -1.66 5.21
CA LEU A 34 4.17 -1.49 4.77
C LEU A 34 5.04 -2.72 5.00
N ARG A 35 4.75 -3.53 6.00
CA ARG A 35 5.55 -4.71 6.34
C ARG A 35 5.62 -5.75 5.24
N ASP A 36 4.57 -5.88 4.45
CA ASP A 36 4.55 -6.75 3.27
C ASP A 36 4.93 -5.96 2.01
N SER A 37 6.13 -5.46 1.96
CA SER A 37 6.66 -4.69 0.83
C SER A 37 7.31 -5.54 -0.26
N GLY A 38 7.42 -6.84 -0.05
CA GLY A 38 8.06 -7.75 -0.98
C GLY A 38 9.55 -7.41 -1.16
N ARG A 39 9.99 -7.34 -2.41
CA ARG A 39 11.37 -6.97 -2.75
C ARG A 39 11.60 -5.46 -2.81
N ARG A 40 10.56 -4.67 -2.60
CA ARG A 40 10.65 -3.23 -2.67
C ARG A 40 11.08 -2.67 -1.32
N SER A 41 12.35 -2.36 -1.20
CA SER A 41 12.88 -1.58 -0.09
C SER A 41 13.51 -0.30 -0.63
N ASP A 42 12.70 0.72 -0.91
CA ASP A 42 13.23 2.04 -1.19
C ASP A 42 13.40 2.85 0.10
N VAL A 43 14.13 3.95 0.00
CA VAL A 43 14.44 4.81 1.15
C VAL A 43 13.16 5.40 1.77
N ALA A 44 12.18 5.78 0.94
CA ALA A 44 10.92 6.34 1.42
C ALA A 44 10.15 5.33 2.28
N THR A 45 10.01 4.10 1.80
CA THR A 45 9.33 3.02 2.54
C THR A 45 10.08 2.68 3.83
N ALA A 46 11.41 2.57 3.78
CA ALA A 46 12.22 2.27 4.96
C ALA A 46 12.10 3.36 6.04
N ARG A 47 12.14 4.63 5.65
CA ARG A 47 11.95 5.75 6.57
C ARG A 47 10.58 5.74 7.22
N THR A 48 9.53 5.48 6.43
CA THR A 48 8.17 5.43 6.94
C THR A 48 7.99 4.30 7.94
N VAL A 49 8.51 3.11 7.65
CA VAL A 49 8.49 1.98 8.58
C VAL A 49 9.21 2.34 9.89
N HIS A 50 10.39 2.95 9.80
CA HIS A 50 11.15 3.38 10.96
C HIS A 50 10.38 4.40 11.82
N GLN A 51 9.81 5.41 11.20
CA GLN A 51 9.06 6.47 11.89
C GLN A 51 7.76 5.95 12.52
N LEU A 52 7.05 5.05 11.83
CA LEU A 52 5.81 4.47 12.36
C LEU A 52 6.08 3.45 13.46
N SER A 53 7.19 2.73 13.37
CA SER A 53 7.59 1.77 14.41
C SER A 53 7.96 2.45 15.71
N GLY A 54 8.61 3.63 15.66
CA GLY A 54 8.93 4.46 16.83
C GLY A 54 9.35 3.65 18.05
N ASP A 55 8.89 4.09 19.22
CA ASP A 55 9.05 3.38 20.49
C ASP A 55 7.97 2.32 20.74
N SER A 56 7.17 2.01 19.75
CA SER A 56 6.15 0.98 19.88
C SER A 56 6.81 -0.37 20.03
N LEU A 57 6.69 -0.94 21.19
CA LEU A 57 6.84 -2.38 21.39
C LEU A 57 5.93 -3.07 20.38
N VAL A 58 6.55 -3.59 19.34
CA VAL A 58 5.84 -4.42 18.38
C VAL A 58 5.40 -5.66 19.12
N ILE A 59 4.17 -5.66 19.59
CA ILE A 59 3.52 -6.91 19.99
C ILE A 59 3.49 -7.71 18.70
N ALA A 60 4.27 -8.78 18.67
CA ALA A 60 4.34 -9.66 17.52
C ALA A 60 2.92 -10.21 17.25
N ALA A 61 2.21 -9.60 16.32
CA ALA A 61 0.98 -10.18 15.83
C ALA A 61 1.32 -11.52 15.18
N SER A 62 0.57 -12.55 15.52
CA SER A 62 0.76 -13.88 14.95
C SER A 62 0.40 -13.86 13.46
N GLY A 63 1.29 -14.33 12.63
CA GLY A 63 1.09 -14.45 11.20
C GLY A 63 2.22 -13.81 10.38
N THR A 64 2.24 -14.12 9.09
CA THR A 64 3.18 -13.52 8.15
C THR A 64 2.78 -12.08 7.83
N PRO A 65 3.71 -11.22 7.37
CA PRO A 65 3.36 -9.88 6.92
C PRO A 65 2.25 -9.86 5.86
N ARG A 66 2.24 -10.83 4.96
CA ARG A 66 1.21 -10.99 3.93
C ARG A 66 -0.16 -11.31 4.51
N GLU A 67 -0.22 -12.21 5.47
CA GLU A 67 -1.48 -12.57 6.16
C GLU A 67 -2.03 -11.39 6.97
N LEU A 68 -1.16 -10.63 7.64
CA LEU A 68 -1.54 -9.44 8.37
C LEU A 68 -2.09 -8.35 7.45
N ALA A 69 -1.45 -8.13 6.31
CA ALA A 69 -1.91 -7.18 5.30
C ALA A 69 -3.29 -7.57 4.76
N LEU A 70 -3.49 -8.85 4.43
CA LEU A 70 -4.79 -9.35 3.95
C LEU A 70 -5.89 -9.21 5.02
N ARG A 71 -5.58 -9.55 6.24
CA ARG A 71 -6.53 -9.43 7.38
C ARG A 71 -6.93 -7.98 7.58
N ARG A 72 -5.98 -7.06 7.57
CA ARG A 72 -6.25 -5.64 7.69
C ARG A 72 -7.04 -5.11 6.52
N ALA A 73 -6.69 -5.48 5.30
CA ALA A 73 -7.42 -5.11 4.09
C ALA A 73 -8.89 -5.56 4.17
N THR A 74 -9.14 -6.79 4.60
CA THR A 74 -10.49 -7.35 4.76
C THR A 74 -11.31 -6.54 5.78
N MET A 75 -10.72 -6.19 6.90
CA MET A 75 -11.39 -5.36 7.92
C MET A 75 -11.73 -3.98 7.39
N LEU A 76 -10.81 -3.35 6.65
CA LEU A 76 -10.96 -1.98 6.16
C LEU A 76 -11.77 -1.89 4.86
N ALA A 77 -12.01 -2.99 4.18
CA ALA A 77 -12.94 -3.06 3.04
C ALA A 77 -14.40 -3.01 3.47
N ALA A 78 -14.69 -3.28 4.73
CA ALA A 78 -16.04 -3.19 5.26
C ALA A 78 -16.58 -1.76 5.18
N ARG A 79 -17.85 -1.60 4.81
CA ARG A 79 -18.48 -0.29 4.59
C ARG A 79 -18.37 0.64 5.79
N ARG A 80 -18.47 0.11 7.02
CA ARG A 80 -18.46 0.86 8.29
C ARG A 80 -17.06 1.03 8.87
N ALA A 81 -16.02 0.58 8.18
CA ALA A 81 -14.66 0.73 8.67
C ALA A 81 -14.27 2.22 8.78
N PRO A 82 -13.43 2.59 9.77
CA PRO A 82 -13.01 3.97 9.93
C PRO A 82 -12.27 4.48 8.69
N GLN A 83 -12.73 5.59 8.14
CA GLN A 83 -12.14 6.17 6.92
C GLN A 83 -10.68 6.59 7.14
N HIS A 84 -10.33 7.10 8.32
CA HIS A 84 -8.96 7.50 8.61
C HIS A 84 -7.99 6.32 8.63
N CYS A 85 -8.38 5.16 9.15
CA CYS A 85 -7.57 3.94 9.12
C CYS A 85 -7.47 3.37 7.71
N ARG A 86 -8.56 3.41 6.96
CA ARG A 86 -8.60 2.98 5.57
C ARG A 86 -7.63 3.79 4.71
N SER A 87 -7.65 5.10 4.84
CA SER A 87 -6.74 5.98 4.11
C SER A 87 -5.27 5.74 4.47
N ALA A 88 -4.96 5.56 5.75
CA ALA A 88 -3.61 5.25 6.20
C ALA A 88 -3.11 3.91 5.65
N PHE A 89 -3.96 2.89 5.68
CA PHE A 89 -3.63 1.57 5.13
C PHE A 89 -3.39 1.62 3.62
N LEU A 90 -4.27 2.28 2.87
CA LEU A 90 -4.14 2.39 1.41
C LEU A 90 -2.89 3.16 1.03
N ARG A 91 -2.53 4.21 1.75
CA ARG A 91 -1.28 4.93 1.54
C ARG A 91 -0.07 4.01 1.74
N GLY A 92 -0.06 3.21 2.78
CA GLY A 92 0.97 2.22 3.03
C GLY A 92 1.05 1.15 1.93
N ARG A 93 -0.08 0.68 1.42
CA ARG A 93 -0.10 -0.29 0.31
C ARG A 93 0.41 0.32 -1.00
N ILE A 94 0.10 1.56 -1.29
CA ILE A 94 0.67 2.27 -2.44
C ILE A 94 2.19 2.35 -2.32
N LEU A 95 2.71 2.70 -1.17
CA LEU A 95 4.16 2.75 -0.93
C LEU A 95 4.81 1.38 -1.05
N ALA A 96 4.20 0.33 -0.50
CA ALA A 96 4.76 -1.02 -0.46
C ALA A 96 4.64 -1.77 -1.79
N ARG A 97 3.51 -1.64 -2.49
CA ARG A 97 3.15 -2.47 -3.65
C ARG A 97 2.74 -1.69 -4.89
N GLY A 98 2.62 -0.38 -4.79
CA GLY A 98 2.17 0.47 -5.89
C GLY A 98 3.27 0.85 -6.85
N SER A 99 2.91 0.94 -8.12
CA SER A 99 3.72 1.54 -9.17
C SER A 99 2.96 2.70 -9.78
N LEU A 100 3.58 3.87 -9.80
CA LEU A 100 3.05 5.06 -10.45
C LEU A 100 3.74 5.27 -11.79
N SER A 101 2.98 5.61 -12.80
CA SER A 101 3.50 6.02 -14.09
C SER A 101 2.74 7.24 -14.60
N PHE A 102 3.48 8.11 -15.27
CA PHE A 102 2.95 9.29 -15.92
C PHE A 102 3.27 9.20 -17.40
N ALA A 103 2.24 9.21 -18.22
CA ALA A 103 2.34 9.14 -19.67
C ALA A 103 1.39 10.15 -20.31
N ARG A 104 1.48 10.29 -21.63
CA ARG A 104 0.50 11.07 -22.38
C ARG A 104 -0.91 10.52 -22.12
N GLY A 105 -1.80 11.35 -21.60
CA GLY A 105 -3.16 10.96 -21.26
C GLY A 105 -3.41 10.72 -19.77
N GLY A 106 -2.41 10.94 -18.90
CA GLY A 106 -2.62 10.99 -17.45
C GLY A 106 -1.70 10.15 -16.61
N SER A 107 -2.05 10.01 -15.36
CA SER A 107 -1.35 9.20 -14.37
C SER A 107 -1.99 7.81 -14.25
N HIS A 108 -1.17 6.84 -13.95
CA HIS A 108 -1.62 5.46 -13.76
C HIS A 108 -1.00 4.89 -12.48
N LEU A 109 -1.84 4.33 -11.63
CA LEU A 109 -1.43 3.61 -10.43
C LEU A 109 -1.81 2.14 -10.58
N GLU A 110 -0.83 1.26 -10.41
CA GLU A 110 -1.01 -0.18 -10.43
C GLU A 110 -0.47 -0.81 -9.15
N LEU A 111 -1.23 -1.72 -8.56
CA LEU A 111 -0.79 -2.56 -7.46
C LEU A 111 -0.82 -4.02 -7.90
N VAL A 112 0.30 -4.72 -7.69
CA VAL A 112 0.40 -6.16 -7.98
C VAL A 112 0.29 -6.92 -6.67
N LEU A 113 -0.82 -7.63 -6.51
CA LEU A 113 -1.22 -8.27 -5.25
C LEU A 113 -1.67 -9.71 -5.50
N ALA A 114 -1.68 -10.52 -4.44
CA ALA A 114 -2.39 -11.78 -4.48
C ALA A 114 -3.88 -11.55 -4.72
N ARG A 115 -4.53 -12.47 -5.43
CA ARG A 115 -5.93 -12.33 -5.85
C ARG A 115 -6.89 -11.99 -4.71
N ALA A 116 -6.78 -12.68 -3.58
CA ALA A 116 -7.65 -12.46 -2.44
C ALA A 116 -7.52 -11.03 -1.89
N GLU A 117 -6.30 -10.52 -1.79
CA GLU A 117 -6.05 -9.15 -1.35
C GLU A 117 -6.52 -8.12 -2.39
N ALA A 118 -6.27 -8.38 -3.67
CA ALA A 118 -6.68 -7.46 -4.74
C ALA A 118 -8.19 -7.21 -4.73
N ILE A 119 -8.99 -8.25 -4.50
CA ILE A 119 -10.45 -8.13 -4.45
C ILE A 119 -10.89 -7.22 -3.30
N VAL A 120 -10.40 -7.45 -2.09
CA VAL A 120 -10.81 -6.64 -0.93
C VAL A 120 -10.22 -5.23 -0.99
N LEU A 121 -9.02 -5.09 -1.52
CA LEU A 121 -8.38 -3.78 -1.66
C LEU A 121 -9.10 -2.90 -2.67
N ALA A 122 -9.60 -3.47 -3.76
CA ALA A 122 -10.45 -2.74 -4.73
C ALA A 122 -11.69 -2.15 -4.06
N GLN A 123 -12.32 -2.89 -3.14
CA GLN A 123 -13.45 -2.40 -2.35
C GLN A 123 -13.04 -1.23 -1.44
N ALA A 124 -11.90 -1.35 -0.76
CA ALA A 124 -11.38 -0.28 0.09
C ALA A 124 -11.08 1.00 -0.70
N PHE A 125 -10.48 0.88 -1.87
CA PHE A 125 -10.25 2.02 -2.77
C PHE A 125 -11.55 2.67 -3.25
N ALA A 126 -12.55 1.86 -3.59
CA ALA A 126 -13.87 2.38 -4.00
C ALA A 126 -14.51 3.21 -2.87
N HIS A 127 -14.35 2.80 -1.61
CA HIS A 127 -14.87 3.54 -0.45
C HIS A 127 -14.20 4.90 -0.22
N VAL A 128 -13.00 5.11 -0.73
CA VAL A 128 -12.32 6.42 -0.69
C VAL A 128 -12.44 7.20 -2.02
N GLY A 129 -13.30 6.74 -2.93
CA GLY A 129 -13.59 7.43 -4.18
C GLY A 129 -12.66 7.10 -5.34
N PHE A 130 -11.88 6.02 -5.26
CA PHE A 130 -10.98 5.57 -6.31
C PHE A 130 -11.35 4.18 -6.83
N PRO A 131 -12.41 4.05 -7.64
CA PRO A 131 -12.76 2.77 -8.24
C PRO A 131 -11.66 2.32 -9.19
N GLY A 132 -11.23 1.09 -9.04
CA GLY A 132 -10.19 0.48 -9.86
C GLY A 132 -10.69 -0.69 -10.68
N GLN A 133 -9.87 -1.14 -11.62
CA GLN A 133 -10.13 -2.34 -12.40
C GLN A 133 -9.23 -3.48 -11.93
N LEU A 134 -9.83 -4.64 -11.72
CA LEU A 134 -9.10 -5.87 -11.43
C LEU A 134 -8.71 -6.54 -12.75
N ARG A 135 -7.43 -6.87 -12.88
CA ARG A 135 -6.90 -7.63 -14.02
C ARG A 135 -6.02 -8.76 -13.53
N GLU A 136 -6.19 -9.93 -14.07
CA GLU A 136 -5.25 -11.02 -13.84
C GLU A 136 -4.05 -10.87 -14.76
N ARG A 137 -2.84 -10.83 -14.18
CA ARG A 137 -1.63 -11.05 -14.94
C ARG A 137 -1.51 -12.56 -15.20
N ARG A 138 -1.52 -12.96 -16.44
CA ARG A 138 -1.06 -14.30 -16.80
C ARG A 138 0.42 -14.38 -16.41
N GLY A 139 0.71 -15.17 -15.41
CA GLY A 139 2.09 -15.50 -15.08
C GLY A 139 2.76 -16.01 -16.35
N ARG A 140 3.89 -15.44 -16.72
CA ARG A 140 4.81 -16.16 -17.60
C ARG A 140 5.18 -17.42 -16.82
N GLY A 141 4.60 -18.54 -17.19
CA GLY A 141 5.05 -19.81 -16.70
C GLY A 141 6.55 -19.88 -16.91
N ARG A 142 7.30 -19.99 -15.83
CA ARG A 142 8.64 -20.54 -15.94
C ARG A 142 8.41 -21.95 -16.46
N SER A 143 8.63 -22.14 -17.74
CA SER A 143 8.94 -23.46 -18.23
C SER A 143 10.31 -23.80 -17.62
N GLU A 144 10.30 -24.74 -16.72
CA GLU A 144 11.50 -25.50 -16.36
C GLU A 144 11.92 -26.33 -17.56
#